data_d1997ee3c0287744eaa2821791da7d96
#
_entry.id   d1997ee3c0287744eaa2821791da7d96
#
_cell.length_a   1.000
_cell.length_b   1.000
_cell.length_c   1.000
_cell.angle_alpha   90.00
_cell.angle_beta   90.00
_cell.angle_gamma   90.00
#
_symmetry.space_group_name_H-M   'P 1'
#
loop_
_entity.id
_entity.type
_entity.pdbx_description
1 polymer ?
#
loop_
_entity_poly.entity_id
_entity_poly.type
_entity_poly.pdbx_seq_one_letter_code
_entity_poly.pdbx_strand_id
1 'polypeptide(L)'
;MNRLIKNAAKQPKKTSAQLIGVGLDQIDGHKRITQAERFAIVGGSQETHERMTETVIKTFETLDRRGENLDQVDPHQLKDIIQDNTPK
;
A
#
# COMPACT_ATOMS: atom_id res chain seq x y z
N MET A 1 -23.53 -4.02 -25.32
CA MET A 1 -23.26 -3.90 -24.55
C MET A 1 -22.88 -4.17 -24.06
N ASN A 2 -22.71 -3.85 -24.17
CA ASN A 2 -22.18 -3.77 -23.30
C ASN A 2 -21.79 -3.83 -22.80
N ARG A 3 -21.87 -3.65 -23.06
CA ARG A 3 -21.44 -3.36 -22.26
C ARG A 3 -21.10 -3.48 -21.60
N LEU A 4 -21.17 -3.22 -21.93
CA LEU A 4 -20.71 -3.13 -20.99
C LEU A 4 -20.31 -3.57 -20.51
N ILE A 5 -20.48 -3.50 -21.00
CA ILE A 5 -19.96 -3.62 -20.30
C ILE A 5 -19.24 -3.77 -20.04
N LYS A 6 -19.15 -3.46 -20.24
CA LYS A 6 -18.40 -3.31 -19.66
C LYS A 6 -17.71 -3.26 -19.10
N ASN A 7 -17.69 -2.95 -19.28
CA ASN A 7 -16.90 -2.73 -18.40
C ASN A 7 -16.35 -3.01 -17.87
N ALA A 8 -16.51 -2.97 -18.20
CA ALA A 8 -15.91 -3.02 -17.32
C ALA A 8 -15.31 -3.39 -16.99
N ALA A 9 -15.34 -3.32 -17.34
CA ALA A 9 -14.69 -3.38 -16.61
C ALA A 9 -14.04 -3.48 -16.35
N LYS A 10 -14.03 -3.37 -16.47
CA LYS A 10 -13.46 -3.21 -15.98
C LYS A 10 -12.88 -3.14 -15.46
N GLN A 11 -12.91 -2.97 -15.44
CA GLN A 11 -12.47 -2.72 -14.75
C GLN A 11 -11.80 -2.95 -14.31
N PRO A 12 -11.70 -2.85 -14.22
CA PRO A 12 -11.20 -2.97 -13.63
C PRO A 12 -10.89 -3.53 -13.04
N LYS A 13 -10.90 -3.83 -12.92
CA LYS A 13 -10.58 -4.24 -12.20
C LYS A 13 -9.84 -3.99 -11.73
N LYS A 14 -10.02 -3.65 -12.23
CA LYS A 14 -9.10 -3.18 -11.44
C LYS A 14 -9.23 -3.36 -10.06
N THR A 15 -8.33 -3.79 -9.47
CA THR A 15 -8.46 -3.93 -8.07
C THR A 15 -8.61 -2.59 -7.39
N SER A 16 -9.36 -2.59 -6.32
CA SER A 16 -9.51 -1.40 -5.50
C SER A 16 -8.74 -1.50 -4.20
N ALA A 17 -8.06 -2.59 -3.95
CA ALA A 17 -7.33 -2.76 -2.70
C ALA A 17 -6.14 -1.82 -2.62
N GLN A 18 -6.03 -1.10 -1.52
CA GLN A 18 -4.91 -0.21 -1.25
C GLN A 18 -4.41 -0.44 0.17
N LEU A 19 -3.12 -0.27 0.36
CA LEU A 19 -2.51 -0.29 1.68
C LEU A 19 -2.29 1.15 2.11
N ILE A 20 -2.79 1.49 3.29
CA ILE A 20 -2.68 2.86 3.79
C ILE A 20 -1.87 2.86 5.08
N GLY A 21 -0.78 3.63 5.09
CA GLY A 21 0.02 3.81 6.29
C GLY A 21 -0.23 5.19 6.87
N VAL A 22 -0.44 5.25 8.18
CA VAL A 22 -0.71 6.51 8.87
C VAL A 22 0.32 6.71 9.97
N GLY A 23 1.07 7.80 9.90
CA GLY A 23 2.04 8.16 10.92
C GLY A 23 1.43 9.17 11.88
N LEU A 24 1.68 8.95 13.17
CA LEU A 24 1.07 9.76 14.22
C LEU A 24 2.08 10.66 14.94
N ASP A 25 3.36 10.57 14.61
CA ASP A 25 4.42 11.31 15.29
C ASP A 25 4.81 12.57 14.53
N GLN A 26 3.82 13.34 14.14
CA GLN A 26 4.03 14.56 13.36
C GLN A 26 4.50 15.67 14.28
N ILE A 27 5.79 15.99 14.23
CA ILE A 27 6.40 16.95 15.14
C ILE A 27 6.48 18.35 14.55
N ASP A 28 6.62 18.42 13.24
CA ASP A 28 6.92 19.70 12.58
C ASP A 28 5.69 20.36 11.96
N GLY A 29 4.52 19.75 12.10
CA GLY A 29 3.29 20.30 11.59
C GLY A 29 3.11 20.21 10.08
N HIS A 30 4.07 19.66 9.39
CA HIS A 30 3.96 19.48 7.94
C HIS A 30 3.07 18.30 7.62
N LYS A 31 2.23 18.48 6.62
CA LYS A 31 1.43 17.38 6.11
C LYS A 31 2.21 16.65 5.03
N ARG A 32 2.47 15.41 5.29
CA ARG A 32 3.20 14.56 4.34
C ARG A 32 2.25 13.54 3.77
N ILE A 33 2.16 13.51 2.47
CA ILE A 33 1.32 12.54 1.77
C ILE A 33 2.11 11.99 0.60
N THR A 34 2.26 10.68 0.56
CA THR A 34 2.81 9.98 -0.59
C THR A 34 1.73 9.06 -1.11
N GLN A 35 1.40 9.19 -2.38
CA GLN A 35 0.32 8.42 -2.96
C GLN A 35 0.81 7.72 -4.22
N ALA A 36 0.43 6.47 -4.36
CA ALA A 36 0.74 5.66 -5.52
C ALA A 36 -0.48 4.83 -5.87
N GLU A 37 -0.36 4.05 -6.92
CA GLU A 37 -1.50 3.29 -7.42
C GLU A 37 -2.03 2.31 -6.38
N ARG A 38 -1.13 1.69 -5.62
CA ARG A 38 -1.50 0.62 -4.70
C ARG A 38 -1.41 1.00 -3.23
N PHE A 39 -0.92 2.19 -2.92
CA PHE A 39 -0.78 2.57 -1.52
C PHE A 39 -0.82 4.07 -1.33
N ALA A 40 -1.06 4.47 -0.08
CA ALA A 40 -0.94 5.86 0.33
C ALA A 40 -0.28 5.89 1.71
N ILE A 41 0.63 6.84 1.90
CA ILE A 41 1.28 7.06 3.19
C ILE A 41 0.93 8.48 3.62
N VAL A 42 0.39 8.60 4.83
CA VAL A 42 -0.12 9.88 5.31
C VAL A 42 0.49 10.20 6.66
N GLY A 43 1.04 11.39 6.79
CA GLY A 43 1.48 11.92 8.07
C GLY A 43 2.80 11.38 8.55
N GLY A 44 3.03 11.55 9.86
CA GLY A 44 4.26 11.15 10.51
C GLY A 44 5.35 12.20 10.37
N SER A 45 6.40 12.07 11.19
CA SER A 45 7.61 12.84 10.99
C SER A 45 8.26 12.44 9.68
N GLN A 46 9.21 13.22 9.22
CA GLN A 46 9.90 12.91 7.97
C GLN A 46 10.49 11.49 8.02
N GLU A 47 11.14 11.17 9.12
CA GLU A 47 11.76 9.85 9.26
C GLU A 47 10.72 8.73 9.24
N THR A 48 9.64 8.90 9.99
CA THR A 48 8.58 7.90 10.02
C THR A 48 7.90 7.74 8.68
N HIS A 49 7.63 8.86 8.00
CA HIS A 49 7.01 8.82 6.69
C HIS A 49 7.89 8.04 5.70
N GLU A 50 9.19 8.30 5.72
CA GLU A 50 10.12 7.61 4.83
C GLU A 50 10.22 6.12 5.14
N ARG A 51 10.22 5.76 6.42
CA ARG A 51 10.23 4.36 6.82
C ARG A 51 9.00 3.62 6.37
N MET A 52 7.84 4.23 6.56
CA MET A 52 6.59 3.62 6.12
C MET A 52 6.57 3.43 4.61
N THR A 53 7.02 4.45 3.89
CA THR A 53 7.06 4.38 2.43
C THR A 53 7.96 3.24 1.97
N GLU A 54 9.13 3.14 2.55
CA GLU A 54 10.07 2.07 2.21
C GLU A 54 9.49 0.70 2.53
N THR A 55 8.88 0.57 3.71
CA THR A 55 8.28 -0.70 4.14
C THR A 55 7.20 -1.14 3.16
N VAL A 56 6.34 -0.21 2.75
CA VAL A 56 5.24 -0.53 1.85
C VAL A 56 5.76 -0.90 0.47
N ILE A 57 6.74 -0.16 -0.03
CA ILE A 57 7.33 -0.48 -1.34
C ILE A 57 7.93 -1.88 -1.32
N LYS A 58 8.67 -2.22 -0.27
CA LYS A 58 9.27 -3.55 -0.16
C LYS A 58 8.22 -4.64 0.01
N THR A 59 7.13 -4.32 0.71
CA THR A 59 6.02 -5.25 0.86
C THR A 59 5.43 -5.60 -0.50
N PHE A 60 5.20 -4.59 -1.35
CA PHE A 60 4.67 -4.84 -2.69
C PHE A 60 5.67 -5.58 -3.56
N GLU A 61 6.95 -5.30 -3.41
CA GLU A 61 7.97 -6.07 -4.12
C GLU A 61 7.91 -7.55 -3.75
N THR A 62 7.70 -7.84 -2.47
CA THR A 62 7.57 -9.21 -2.01
C THR A 62 6.32 -9.87 -2.58
N LEU A 63 5.19 -9.17 -2.56
CA LEU A 63 3.96 -9.69 -3.13
C LEU A 63 4.11 -9.97 -4.62
N ASP A 64 4.71 -9.04 -5.35
CA ASP A 64 4.92 -9.20 -6.78
C ASP A 64 5.80 -10.42 -7.07
N ARG A 65 6.84 -10.60 -6.28
CA ARG A 65 7.75 -11.74 -6.42
C ARG A 65 7.05 -13.06 -6.18
N ARG A 66 6.05 -13.07 -5.29
CA ARG A 66 5.27 -14.26 -4.97
C ARG A 66 4.08 -14.46 -5.91
N GLY A 67 3.82 -13.49 -6.78
CA GLY A 67 2.65 -13.54 -7.64
C GLY A 67 1.34 -13.36 -6.90
N GLU A 68 1.37 -12.64 -5.79
CA GLU A 68 0.19 -12.43 -4.95
C GLU A 68 -0.32 -11.00 -5.08
N ASN A 69 -1.63 -10.84 -4.99
CA ASN A 69 -2.26 -9.53 -5.00
C ASN A 69 -2.72 -9.15 -3.60
N LEU A 70 -2.70 -7.85 -3.33
CA LEU A 70 -3.08 -7.35 -2.01
C LEU A 70 -4.48 -7.78 -1.60
N ASP A 71 -5.42 -7.82 -2.54
CA ASP A 71 -6.80 -8.18 -2.24
C ASP A 71 -7.00 -9.68 -2.03
N GLN A 72 -5.99 -10.48 -2.28
CA GLN A 72 -6.08 -11.93 -2.17
C GLN A 72 -5.16 -12.52 -1.09
N VAL A 73 -4.18 -11.75 -0.64
CA VAL A 73 -3.22 -12.27 0.33
C VAL A 73 -3.88 -12.42 1.70
N ASP A 74 -3.53 -13.49 2.40
CA ASP A 74 -4.02 -13.72 3.76
C ASP A 74 -3.54 -12.57 4.66
N PRO A 75 -4.45 -11.95 5.44
CA PRO A 75 -4.05 -10.85 6.34
C PRO A 75 -2.92 -11.20 7.29
N HIS A 76 -2.87 -12.42 7.80
CA HIS A 76 -1.78 -12.83 8.69
C HIS A 76 -0.46 -12.88 7.93
N GLN A 77 -0.50 -13.38 6.72
CA GLN A 77 0.69 -13.43 5.87
C GLN A 77 1.14 -12.03 5.51
N LEU A 78 0.21 -11.14 5.19
CA LEU A 78 0.54 -9.75 4.88
C LEU A 78 1.22 -9.09 6.07
N LYS A 79 0.70 -9.31 7.27
CA LYS A 79 1.30 -8.75 8.47
C LYS A 79 2.76 -9.22 8.62
N ASP A 80 3.01 -10.49 8.39
CA ASP A 80 4.37 -11.03 8.48
C ASP A 80 5.28 -10.38 7.44
N ILE A 81 4.80 -10.20 6.22
CA ILE A 81 5.59 -9.57 5.17
C ILE A 81 5.93 -8.12 5.56
N ILE A 82 4.96 -7.39 6.08
CA ILE A 82 5.18 -6.02 6.49
C ILE A 82 6.23 -5.97 7.61
N GLN A 83 6.13 -6.86 8.59
CA GLN A 83 7.08 -6.89 9.70
C GLN A 83 8.48 -7.21 9.22
N ASP A 84 8.60 -8.15 8.28
CA ASP A 84 9.91 -8.55 7.74
C ASP A 84 10.57 -7.40 6.98
N ASN A 85 9.78 -6.53 6.38
CA ASN A 85 10.29 -5.41 5.59
C ASN A 85 10.42 -4.11 6.36
N THR A 86 10.00 -4.10 7.62
CA THR A 86 10.10 -2.89 8.44
C THR A 86 11.54 -2.71 8.91
N PRO A 87 12.15 -1.54 8.68
CA PRO A 87 13.51 -1.27 9.15
C PRO A 87 13.58 -1.29 10.67
N LYS A 88 14.71 -1.72 11.19
CA LYS A 88 14.94 -1.81 12.65
C LYS A 88 15.89 -0.77 13.15
#